data_36217f7e680f8bc88020c565f5ae9649
#
_entry.id   36217f7e680f8bc88020c565f5ae9649
#
_cell.length_a   1.000
_cell.length_b   1.000
_cell.length_c   1.000
_cell.angle_alpha   90.00
_cell.angle_beta   90.00
_cell.angle_gamma   90.00
#
_symmetry.space_group_name_H-M   'P 1'
#
loop_
_entity.id
_entity.type
_entity.pdbx_description
1 polymer ?
#
loop_
_entity_poly.entity_id
_entity_poly.type
_entity_poly.pdbx_seq_one_letter_code
_entity_poly.pdbx_strand_id
1 'polypeptide(L)'
;MTNGHIRVSRRWVVACLLAGAADRAFGLPLSHSPRPELRPAGPVASGADALIEAARLGGKIGFVVADARTGAVLEARNPILRLPPASTAKAVTTLYALAKLPPDYRFQTRVLATGPVRGGRVEGDLVLAGTGDPVLDTDTLAGLAAGLKAAGVREVAGKFRYFAGALPHLKVIDPEQPDHVSYNPAVSGLNLNFNRVLFEWHRASAGWDVTMDARSNSYRPRVGMSRMRVVNRQSPIYTYDDRAGTDDWTVASAVLGNGGSRWLPVRKPALYAAEVFQTLARSHGIVLPAPVAAPALPQGAVIVAHDSPVLRELLTDMLKYSTNMTAEVIGMTATYAGGGHPVSLSGSAAAMNDWLGETLGIRRARFVDHSGLGSGSRIAAADMVKLLVAAGADGPLRPLMKPVWLRDAKGRPVKDHPVRIRAKTGTLNFASALTGYVTTADGRELAFATFMADEERRAKLDRASRERPKGGRSWATRARTLQLKLIERWATLYGA
;
A
#
# COMPACT_ATOMS: atom_id res chain seq x y z
N MET A 1 22.83 14.27 -43.17
CA MET A 1 21.51 14.50 -42.52
C MET A 1 21.64 14.04 -41.09
N THR A 2 21.86 14.98 -40.17
CA THR A 2 22.27 14.74 -38.78
C THR A 2 21.03 14.77 -37.90
N ASN A 3 20.67 13.62 -37.29
CA ASN A 3 19.62 13.52 -36.29
C ASN A 3 20.15 14.01 -34.93
N GLY A 4 19.73 15.21 -34.51
CA GLY A 4 20.02 15.76 -33.21
C GLY A 4 19.06 15.20 -32.18
N HIS A 5 19.55 14.33 -31.28
CA HIS A 5 18.81 13.93 -30.07
C HIS A 5 18.90 15.04 -29.02
N ILE A 6 17.77 15.68 -28.69
CA ILE A 6 17.67 16.63 -27.60
C ILE A 6 17.65 15.83 -26.29
N ARG A 7 18.78 15.85 -25.55
CA ARG A 7 18.86 15.35 -24.18
C ARG A 7 18.26 16.39 -23.23
N VAL A 8 17.05 16.15 -22.75
CA VAL A 8 16.43 16.95 -21.65
C VAL A 8 17.10 16.57 -20.36
N SER A 9 17.86 17.48 -19.75
CA SER A 9 18.56 17.21 -18.49
C SER A 9 17.59 17.23 -17.29
N ARG A 10 17.87 16.39 -16.27
CA ARG A 10 17.10 16.29 -15.01
C ARG A 10 16.90 17.61 -14.27
N ARG A 11 17.71 18.62 -14.55
CA ARG A 11 17.62 19.98 -14.00
C ARG A 11 16.42 20.78 -14.53
N TRP A 12 15.91 20.45 -15.72
CA TRP A 12 14.79 21.18 -16.32
C TRP A 12 13.44 20.84 -15.69
N VAL A 13 13.24 19.62 -15.22
CA VAL A 13 11.97 19.21 -14.58
C VAL A 13 11.81 19.88 -13.22
N VAL A 14 12.90 20.11 -12.48
CA VAL A 14 12.90 20.84 -11.20
C VAL A 14 12.73 22.35 -11.42
N ALA A 15 13.31 22.89 -12.51
CA ALA A 15 13.20 24.32 -12.82
C ALA A 15 11.77 24.73 -13.22
N CYS A 16 11.03 23.89 -13.95
CA CYS A 16 9.64 24.18 -14.30
C CYS A 16 8.67 24.16 -13.10
N LEU A 17 9.02 23.44 -12.02
CA LEU A 17 8.23 23.44 -10.77
C LEU A 17 8.55 24.65 -9.88
N LEU A 18 9.71 25.28 -10.04
CA LEU A 18 10.13 26.45 -9.26
C LEU A 18 9.87 27.80 -9.96
N ALA A 19 9.81 27.83 -11.30
CA ALA A 19 9.59 29.07 -12.05
C ALA A 19 8.14 29.58 -12.06
N GLY A 20 7.16 28.73 -11.71
CA GLY A 20 5.75 29.11 -11.60
C GLY A 20 5.38 29.91 -10.35
N ALA A 21 6.27 30.03 -9.35
CA ALA A 21 5.95 30.62 -8.06
C ALA A 21 6.58 32.00 -7.80
N ALA A 22 7.43 32.52 -8.71
CA ALA A 22 8.23 33.71 -8.41
C ALA A 22 7.73 35.04 -9.01
N ASP A 23 6.74 35.04 -9.92
CA ASP A 23 6.40 36.25 -10.69
C ASP A 23 5.05 36.93 -10.33
N ARG A 24 4.49 36.71 -9.16
CA ARG A 24 3.33 37.50 -8.69
C ARG A 24 3.38 37.89 -7.21
N ALA A 25 4.41 38.60 -6.83
CA ALA A 25 4.51 39.19 -5.48
C ALA A 25 4.85 40.67 -5.52
N PHE A 26 4.16 41.47 -6.31
CA PHE A 26 4.07 42.92 -6.12
C PHE A 26 2.63 43.39 -6.43
N GLY A 27 1.71 43.02 -5.53
CA GLY A 27 0.42 43.70 -5.47
C GLY A 27 0.56 45.01 -4.70
N LEU A 28 0.20 46.14 -5.27
CA LEU A 28 0.04 47.42 -4.58
C LEU A 28 -0.90 47.21 -3.36
N PRO A 29 -0.67 47.84 -2.22
CA PRO A 29 -1.56 47.73 -1.08
C PRO A 29 -2.94 48.23 -1.47
N LEU A 30 -3.94 47.37 -1.34
CA LEU A 30 -5.34 47.74 -1.53
C LEU A 30 -5.70 48.78 -0.47
N SER A 31 -6.06 49.99 -0.88
CA SER A 31 -6.46 51.09 -0.01
C SER A 31 -7.76 50.86 0.74
N HIS A 32 -8.51 49.81 0.41
CA HIS A 32 -9.70 49.35 1.13
C HIS A 32 -9.81 47.85 1.07
N SER A 33 -9.91 47.19 2.23
CA SER A 33 -10.29 45.77 2.31
C SER A 33 -11.79 45.67 1.94
N PRO A 34 -12.19 44.91 0.92
CA PRO A 34 -13.59 44.71 0.63
C PRO A 34 -14.27 44.07 1.84
N ARG A 35 -15.35 44.69 2.35
CA ARG A 35 -16.17 44.03 3.38
C ARG A 35 -16.69 42.72 2.83
N PRO A 36 -16.69 41.65 3.64
CA PRO A 36 -17.32 40.40 3.24
C PRO A 36 -18.80 40.64 2.96
N GLU A 37 -19.24 40.44 1.73
CA GLU A 37 -20.68 40.43 1.42
C GLU A 37 -21.31 39.20 2.05
N LEU A 38 -22.40 39.41 2.79
CA LEU A 38 -23.21 38.30 3.31
C LEU A 38 -23.79 37.53 2.13
N ARG A 39 -23.36 36.29 1.95
CA ARG A 39 -23.99 35.37 0.97
C ARG A 39 -25.48 35.24 1.27
N PRO A 40 -26.35 35.18 0.23
CA PRO A 40 -27.76 34.82 0.41
C PRO A 40 -27.86 33.51 1.17
N ALA A 41 -28.75 33.42 2.14
CA ALA A 41 -28.97 32.22 2.94
C ALA A 41 -29.55 31.12 2.04
N GLY A 42 -28.67 30.30 1.47
CA GLY A 42 -29.01 28.96 0.98
C GLY A 42 -29.42 28.04 2.17
N PRO A 43 -29.94 26.85 1.92
CA PRO A 43 -30.36 25.95 3.01
C PRO A 43 -29.24 25.84 4.05
N VAL A 44 -29.59 26.15 5.32
CA VAL A 44 -28.66 26.27 6.43
C VAL A 44 -27.96 24.88 6.62
N ALA A 45 -26.80 24.74 6.02
CA ALA A 45 -25.99 23.53 6.24
C ALA A 45 -25.60 23.51 7.72
N SER A 46 -25.88 22.41 8.40
CA SER A 46 -25.48 22.21 9.81
C SER A 46 -24.01 22.56 9.99
N GLY A 47 -23.67 23.36 11.02
CA GLY A 47 -22.28 23.71 11.31
C GLY A 47 -21.42 22.45 11.47
N ALA A 48 -20.13 22.53 11.17
CA ALA A 48 -19.22 21.38 11.34
C ALA A 48 -19.27 20.84 12.77
N ASP A 49 -19.42 21.70 13.77
CA ASP A 49 -19.50 21.31 15.18
C ASP A 49 -20.73 20.44 15.46
N ALA A 50 -21.90 20.80 14.94
CA ALA A 50 -23.11 19.98 15.10
C ALA A 50 -22.96 18.59 14.47
N LEU A 51 -22.29 18.47 13.31
CA LEU A 51 -21.99 17.18 12.68
C LEU A 51 -21.04 16.35 13.53
N ILE A 52 -20.03 16.97 14.14
CA ILE A 52 -19.05 16.33 14.99
C ILE A 52 -19.69 15.80 16.27
N GLU A 53 -20.52 16.61 16.92
CA GLU A 53 -21.26 16.21 18.14
C GLU A 53 -22.22 15.06 17.84
N ALA A 54 -22.98 15.13 16.76
CA ALA A 54 -23.88 14.06 16.33
C ALA A 54 -23.16 12.74 16.05
N ALA A 55 -21.89 12.76 15.60
CA ALA A 55 -21.12 11.57 15.34
C ALA A 55 -20.69 10.81 16.61
N ARG A 56 -20.65 11.46 17.78
CA ARG A 56 -20.33 10.87 19.10
C ARG A 56 -19.08 9.97 19.04
N LEU A 57 -17.99 10.46 18.40
CA LEU A 57 -16.79 9.65 18.20
C LEU A 57 -15.95 9.53 19.47
N GLY A 58 -15.90 10.58 20.27
CA GLY A 58 -14.84 10.76 21.25
C GLY A 58 -13.47 10.99 20.56
N GLY A 59 -12.45 11.25 21.34
CA GLY A 59 -11.10 11.48 20.82
C GLY A 59 -10.93 12.81 20.08
N LYS A 60 -9.96 12.85 19.16
CA LYS A 60 -9.51 14.07 18.49
C LYS A 60 -9.88 14.04 17.01
N ILE A 61 -10.26 15.21 16.49
CA ILE A 61 -10.61 15.41 15.08
C ILE A 61 -9.82 16.59 14.56
N GLY A 62 -9.12 16.40 13.45
CA GLY A 62 -8.45 17.44 12.68
C GLY A 62 -8.88 17.36 11.22
N PHE A 63 -9.21 18.49 10.61
CA PHE A 63 -9.47 18.58 9.19
C PHE A 63 -9.07 19.95 8.60
N VAL A 64 -8.81 19.93 7.32
CA VAL A 64 -8.65 21.14 6.49
C VAL A 64 -9.32 20.85 5.14
N VAL A 65 -10.04 21.84 4.62
CA VAL A 65 -10.43 21.92 3.23
C VAL A 65 -9.93 23.25 2.66
N ALA A 66 -9.37 23.20 1.46
CA ALA A 66 -8.80 24.32 0.76
C ALA A 66 -9.22 24.32 -0.71
N ASP A 67 -9.17 25.44 -1.35
CA ASP A 67 -9.20 25.55 -2.80
C ASP A 67 -7.97 24.83 -3.38
N ALA A 68 -8.19 23.86 -4.27
CA ALA A 68 -7.13 22.99 -4.75
C ALA A 68 -6.15 23.68 -5.71
N ARG A 69 -6.51 24.82 -6.29
CA ARG A 69 -5.68 25.60 -7.23
C ARG A 69 -4.85 26.66 -6.53
N THR A 70 -5.47 27.38 -5.58
CA THR A 70 -4.84 28.51 -4.89
C THR A 70 -4.21 28.11 -3.55
N GLY A 71 -4.64 27.01 -2.96
CA GLY A 71 -4.24 26.60 -1.61
C GLY A 71 -4.94 27.41 -0.50
N ALA A 72 -5.85 28.33 -0.84
CA ALA A 72 -6.57 29.11 0.15
C ALA A 72 -7.42 28.20 1.04
N VAL A 73 -7.17 28.24 2.35
CA VAL A 73 -7.92 27.46 3.33
C VAL A 73 -9.34 28.02 3.46
N LEU A 74 -10.33 27.18 3.24
CA LEU A 74 -11.75 27.53 3.29
C LEU A 74 -12.36 27.22 4.66
N GLU A 75 -11.97 26.10 5.25
CA GLU A 75 -12.38 25.72 6.60
C GLU A 75 -11.33 24.79 7.23
N ALA A 76 -11.10 24.93 8.53
CA ALA A 76 -10.17 24.11 9.27
C ALA A 76 -10.63 23.90 10.72
N ARG A 77 -10.29 22.72 11.26
CA ARG A 77 -10.40 22.38 12.68
C ARG A 77 -9.15 21.66 13.11
N ASN A 78 -8.49 22.14 14.16
CA ASN A 78 -7.25 21.56 14.65
C ASN A 78 -6.23 21.28 13.52
N PRO A 79 -5.95 22.24 12.63
CA PRO A 79 -5.24 22.01 11.36
C PRO A 79 -3.83 21.48 11.55
N ILE A 80 -3.16 21.83 12.65
CA ILE A 80 -1.77 21.42 12.97
C ILE A 80 -1.70 20.23 13.92
N LEU A 81 -2.85 19.70 14.38
CA LEU A 81 -2.89 18.52 15.24
C LEU A 81 -2.46 17.28 14.45
N ARG A 82 -1.39 16.64 14.90
CA ARG A 82 -0.85 15.44 14.26
C ARG A 82 -1.57 14.19 14.74
N LEU A 83 -2.23 13.51 13.83
CA LEU A 83 -3.00 12.29 14.08
C LEU A 83 -2.49 11.15 13.19
N PRO A 84 -2.83 9.89 13.52
CA PRO A 84 -2.49 8.74 12.69
C PRO A 84 -3.08 8.87 11.27
N PRO A 85 -2.24 8.84 10.21
CA PRO A 85 -2.71 8.91 8.83
C PRO A 85 -3.39 7.62 8.38
N ALA A 86 -3.10 6.51 9.04
CA ALA A 86 -3.45 5.20 8.53
C ALA A 86 -3.05 5.07 7.04
N SER A 87 -3.82 4.36 6.23
CA SER A 87 -3.50 4.17 4.81
C SER A 87 -3.54 5.42 3.94
N THR A 88 -3.86 6.62 4.45
CA THR A 88 -3.67 7.86 3.68
C THR A 88 -2.19 8.21 3.51
N ALA A 89 -1.29 7.63 4.32
CA ALA A 89 0.16 7.66 4.11
C ALA A 89 0.56 7.22 2.69
N LYS A 90 -0.21 6.30 2.08
CA LYS A 90 0.05 5.83 0.72
C LYS A 90 -0.07 6.92 -0.36
N ALA A 91 -0.80 8.02 -0.10
CA ALA A 91 -0.79 9.18 -0.99
C ALA A 91 0.57 9.89 -0.97
N VAL A 92 1.19 9.98 0.20
CA VAL A 92 2.56 10.51 0.36
C VAL A 92 3.56 9.59 -0.33
N THR A 93 3.49 8.29 -0.05
CA THR A 93 4.34 7.27 -0.68
C THR A 93 4.23 7.28 -2.20
N THR A 94 3.01 7.49 -2.74
CA THR A 94 2.78 7.61 -4.19
C THR A 94 3.57 8.79 -4.78
N LEU A 95 3.49 9.96 -4.18
CA LEU A 95 4.22 11.14 -4.67
C LEU A 95 5.73 10.99 -4.49
N TYR A 96 6.16 10.42 -3.37
CA TYR A 96 7.57 10.09 -3.13
C TYR A 96 8.12 9.13 -4.19
N ALA A 97 7.37 8.07 -4.50
CA ALA A 97 7.76 7.11 -5.53
C ALA A 97 7.85 7.77 -6.92
N LEU A 98 6.86 8.59 -7.31
CA LEU A 98 6.89 9.32 -8.58
C LEU A 98 8.00 10.37 -8.66
N ALA A 99 8.47 10.89 -7.52
CA ALA A 99 9.61 11.80 -7.47
C ALA A 99 10.98 11.09 -7.63
N LYS A 100 11.05 9.78 -7.33
CA LYS A 100 12.30 9.01 -7.32
C LYS A 100 12.40 8.00 -8.47
N LEU A 101 11.29 7.52 -9.00
CA LEU A 101 11.18 6.50 -10.04
C LEU A 101 10.41 7.07 -11.24
N PRO A 102 10.77 6.69 -12.47
CA PRO A 102 9.97 7.06 -13.64
C PRO A 102 8.58 6.37 -13.58
N PRO A 103 7.53 7.00 -14.17
CA PRO A 103 6.17 6.45 -14.14
C PRO A 103 6.01 5.09 -14.83
N ASP A 104 6.90 4.79 -15.77
CA ASP A 104 6.98 3.54 -16.54
C ASP A 104 7.95 2.52 -15.93
N TYR A 105 8.51 2.79 -14.74
CA TYR A 105 9.36 1.84 -14.02
C TYR A 105 8.63 0.50 -13.84
N ARG A 106 9.37 -0.61 -14.05
CA ARG A 106 8.88 -1.98 -13.86
C ARG A 106 9.82 -2.75 -12.94
N PHE A 107 9.24 -3.55 -12.08
CA PHE A 107 9.97 -4.57 -11.36
C PHE A 107 10.17 -5.78 -12.27
N GLN A 108 11.23 -6.54 -12.00
CA GLN A 108 11.56 -7.73 -12.80
C GLN A 108 11.66 -8.98 -11.93
N THR A 109 11.13 -10.08 -12.45
CA THR A 109 11.41 -11.42 -11.94
C THR A 109 12.07 -12.22 -13.06
N ARG A 110 13.26 -12.75 -12.81
CA ARG A 110 14.10 -13.39 -13.84
C ARG A 110 14.48 -14.79 -13.40
N VAL A 111 14.60 -15.69 -14.38
CA VAL A 111 15.21 -17.00 -14.23
C VAL A 111 16.51 -16.99 -15.01
N LEU A 112 17.63 -17.16 -14.30
CA LEU A 112 18.97 -17.13 -14.88
C LEU A 112 19.62 -18.51 -14.79
N ALA A 113 20.48 -18.83 -15.77
CA ALA A 113 21.38 -19.97 -15.73
C ALA A 113 22.82 -19.50 -15.57
N THR A 114 23.59 -20.07 -14.66
CA THR A 114 25.01 -19.74 -14.46
C THR A 114 25.94 -20.50 -15.39
N GLY A 115 25.41 -21.42 -16.18
CA GLY A 115 26.13 -22.18 -17.21
C GLY A 115 25.26 -22.37 -18.45
N PRO A 116 25.82 -22.90 -19.54
CA PRO A 116 25.11 -23.11 -20.79
C PRO A 116 24.03 -24.20 -20.66
N VAL A 117 23.00 -24.11 -21.51
CA VAL A 117 21.98 -25.17 -21.66
C VAL A 117 22.46 -26.14 -22.75
N ARG A 118 22.65 -27.42 -22.41
CA ARG A 118 23.09 -28.48 -23.33
C ARG A 118 22.16 -29.68 -23.20
N GLY A 119 21.56 -30.13 -24.31
CA GLY A 119 20.66 -31.28 -24.29
C GLY A 119 19.45 -31.14 -23.34
N GLY A 120 19.05 -29.92 -23.04
CA GLY A 120 17.99 -29.61 -22.08
C GLY A 120 18.41 -29.50 -20.62
N ARG A 121 19.73 -29.59 -20.35
CA ARG A 121 20.31 -29.50 -19.01
C ARG A 121 21.08 -28.18 -18.86
N VAL A 122 20.82 -27.44 -17.79
CA VAL A 122 21.63 -26.29 -17.37
C VAL A 122 22.92 -26.83 -16.73
N GLU A 123 24.07 -26.56 -17.34
CA GLU A 123 25.40 -26.99 -16.83
C GLU A 123 25.91 -25.98 -15.78
N GLY A 124 25.11 -25.73 -14.76
CA GLY A 124 25.34 -24.77 -13.67
C GLY A 124 24.12 -24.69 -12.76
N ASP A 125 24.04 -23.60 -12.03
CA ASP A 125 22.88 -23.30 -11.16
C ASP A 125 21.74 -22.63 -11.97
N LEU A 126 20.51 -22.87 -11.57
CA LEU A 126 19.34 -22.09 -12.00
C LEU A 126 18.95 -21.14 -10.88
N VAL A 127 18.70 -19.88 -11.18
CA VAL A 127 18.44 -18.84 -10.18
C VAL A 127 17.13 -18.14 -10.47
N LEU A 128 16.17 -18.20 -9.54
CA LEU A 128 14.98 -17.33 -9.54
C LEU A 128 15.34 -16.05 -8.80
N ALA A 129 15.38 -14.91 -9.50
CA ALA A 129 15.79 -13.63 -8.94
C ALA A 129 14.69 -12.58 -9.07
N GLY A 130 14.37 -11.89 -7.98
CA GLY A 130 13.40 -10.80 -7.94
C GLY A 130 14.04 -9.44 -7.65
N THR A 131 13.48 -8.39 -8.22
CA THR A 131 13.84 -6.99 -7.90
C THR A 131 12.83 -6.32 -6.96
N GLY A 132 11.89 -7.11 -6.38
CA GLY A 132 10.88 -6.60 -5.46
C GLY A 132 9.48 -6.50 -6.07
N ASP A 133 9.15 -7.22 -7.15
CA ASP A 133 7.80 -7.16 -7.73
C ASP A 133 6.72 -7.36 -6.64
N PRO A 134 5.89 -6.33 -6.36
CA PRO A 134 4.89 -6.40 -5.29
C PRO A 134 3.60 -7.11 -5.71
N VAL A 135 3.46 -7.48 -6.98
CA VAL A 135 2.25 -8.11 -7.53
C VAL A 135 2.52 -9.45 -8.21
N LEU A 136 3.76 -9.95 -8.14
CA LEU A 136 4.09 -11.29 -8.61
C LEU A 136 3.12 -12.31 -7.99
N ASP A 137 2.49 -13.11 -8.83
CA ASP A 137 1.54 -14.14 -8.41
C ASP A 137 1.89 -15.53 -8.96
N THR A 138 1.13 -16.53 -8.54
CA THR A 138 1.35 -17.92 -8.94
C THR A 138 1.09 -18.13 -10.43
N ASP A 139 0.14 -17.40 -11.05
CA ASP A 139 -0.11 -17.48 -12.49
C ASP A 139 1.12 -16.98 -13.28
N THR A 140 1.72 -15.90 -12.84
CA THR A 140 2.97 -15.35 -13.42
C THR A 140 4.15 -16.31 -13.28
N LEU A 141 4.31 -16.94 -12.09
CA LEU A 141 5.35 -17.97 -11.92
C LEU A 141 5.12 -19.19 -12.81
N ALA A 142 3.86 -19.57 -13.05
CA ALA A 142 3.53 -20.64 -14.00
C ALA A 142 3.96 -20.26 -15.43
N GLY A 143 3.73 -19.00 -15.82
CA GLY A 143 4.21 -18.47 -17.10
C GLY A 143 5.74 -18.52 -17.23
N LEU A 144 6.49 -18.18 -16.17
CA LEU A 144 7.96 -18.32 -16.16
C LEU A 144 8.40 -19.78 -16.27
N ALA A 145 7.71 -20.72 -15.61
CA ALA A 145 8.00 -22.15 -15.73
C ALA A 145 7.72 -22.68 -17.13
N ALA A 146 6.62 -22.25 -17.78
CA ALA A 146 6.32 -22.57 -19.16
C ALA A 146 7.36 -21.99 -20.12
N GLY A 147 7.81 -20.74 -19.91
CA GLY A 147 8.90 -20.11 -20.67
C GLY A 147 10.22 -20.86 -20.53
N LEU A 148 10.54 -21.34 -19.32
CA LEU A 148 11.73 -22.15 -19.08
C LEU A 148 11.67 -23.47 -19.87
N LYS A 149 10.52 -24.14 -19.93
CA LYS A 149 10.29 -25.33 -20.76
C LYS A 149 10.43 -25.00 -22.24
N ALA A 150 9.85 -23.89 -22.71
CA ALA A 150 9.94 -23.45 -24.11
C ALA A 150 11.40 -23.15 -24.54
N ALA A 151 12.23 -22.67 -23.61
CA ALA A 151 13.66 -22.52 -23.79
C ALA A 151 14.44 -23.85 -23.81
N GLY A 152 13.75 -24.98 -23.73
CA GLY A 152 14.31 -26.33 -23.81
C GLY A 152 14.87 -26.85 -22.51
N VAL A 153 14.76 -26.16 -21.39
CA VAL A 153 15.29 -26.63 -20.08
C VAL A 153 14.41 -27.73 -19.53
N ARG A 154 15.06 -28.82 -19.06
CA ARG A 154 14.42 -30.00 -18.45
C ARG A 154 14.98 -30.32 -17.07
N GLU A 155 16.27 -30.03 -16.86
CA GLU A 155 16.95 -30.32 -15.60
C GLU A 155 18.11 -29.36 -15.34
N VAL A 156 18.64 -29.39 -14.13
CA VAL A 156 19.74 -28.53 -13.66
C VAL A 156 20.83 -29.43 -13.05
N ALA A 157 22.09 -29.26 -13.52
CA ALA A 157 23.24 -29.98 -12.99
C ALA A 157 23.65 -29.49 -11.58
N GLY A 158 23.54 -28.18 -11.37
CA GLY A 158 23.89 -27.54 -10.12
C GLY A 158 22.70 -27.42 -9.17
N LYS A 159 22.60 -26.28 -8.49
CA LYS A 159 21.56 -25.97 -7.50
C LYS A 159 20.42 -25.16 -8.13
N PHE A 160 19.23 -25.31 -7.60
CA PHE A 160 18.16 -24.32 -7.79
C PHE A 160 18.27 -23.28 -6.67
N ARG A 161 18.56 -22.04 -7.06
CA ARG A 161 18.73 -20.91 -6.13
C ARG A 161 17.61 -19.90 -6.25
N TYR A 162 17.40 -19.15 -5.17
CA TYR A 162 16.59 -17.94 -5.21
C TYR A 162 17.38 -16.76 -4.67
N PHE A 163 17.20 -15.59 -5.31
CA PHE A 163 17.82 -14.32 -4.90
C PHE A 163 16.75 -13.28 -4.63
N ALA A 164 16.83 -12.66 -3.46
CA ALA A 164 15.90 -11.64 -2.99
C ALA A 164 16.60 -10.40 -2.42
N GLY A 165 17.90 -10.24 -2.68
CA GLY A 165 18.75 -9.21 -2.08
C GLY A 165 18.56 -7.81 -2.67
N ALA A 166 17.62 -7.60 -3.60
CA ALA A 166 17.27 -6.26 -4.10
C ALA A 166 16.64 -5.36 -3.03
N LEU A 167 15.98 -5.95 -2.03
CA LEU A 167 15.47 -5.29 -0.84
C LEU A 167 15.83 -6.13 0.40
N PRO A 168 15.95 -5.54 1.59
CA PRO A 168 16.15 -6.30 2.81
C PRO A 168 14.93 -7.17 3.13
N HIS A 169 15.17 -8.33 3.74
CA HIS A 169 14.09 -9.14 4.29
C HIS A 169 13.61 -8.56 5.62
N LEU A 170 12.35 -8.12 5.67
CA LEU A 170 11.69 -7.62 6.86
C LEU A 170 10.53 -8.56 7.22
N LYS A 171 10.61 -9.17 8.39
CA LYS A 171 9.69 -10.24 8.82
C LYS A 171 8.22 -9.77 8.93
N VAL A 172 8.01 -8.50 9.30
CA VAL A 172 6.70 -7.87 9.49
C VAL A 172 6.78 -6.38 9.13
N ILE A 173 5.65 -5.77 8.80
CA ILE A 173 5.54 -4.33 8.62
C ILE A 173 5.44 -3.64 10.00
N ASP A 174 4.55 -4.14 10.86
CA ASP A 174 4.34 -3.61 12.21
C ASP A 174 4.34 -4.76 13.24
N PRO A 175 5.33 -4.82 14.16
CA PRO A 175 5.43 -5.88 15.15
C PRO A 175 4.32 -5.84 16.21
N GLU A 176 3.59 -4.75 16.34
CA GLU A 176 2.47 -4.62 17.27
C GLU A 176 1.20 -5.30 16.77
N GLN A 177 1.14 -5.70 15.50
CA GLN A 177 -0.01 -6.42 14.94
C GLN A 177 0.00 -7.90 15.34
N PRO A 178 -1.18 -8.56 15.46
CA PRO A 178 -1.24 -10.01 15.61
C PRO A 178 -0.51 -10.75 14.49
N ASP A 179 0.10 -11.90 14.79
CA ASP A 179 0.91 -12.63 13.80
C ASP A 179 0.12 -13.08 12.57
N HIS A 180 -1.14 -13.44 12.75
CA HIS A 180 -1.99 -14.08 11.73
C HIS A 180 -2.72 -13.09 10.79
N VAL A 181 -2.54 -11.79 10.96
CA VAL A 181 -3.24 -10.82 10.11
C VAL A 181 -2.56 -10.67 8.76
N SER A 182 -3.28 -10.98 7.69
CA SER A 182 -2.76 -11.04 6.32
C SER A 182 -2.29 -9.69 5.75
N TYR A 183 -2.69 -8.57 6.36
CA TYR A 183 -2.28 -7.24 5.97
C TYR A 183 -0.92 -6.80 6.55
N ASN A 184 -0.28 -7.67 7.33
CA ASN A 184 1.03 -7.47 7.96
C ASN A 184 2.04 -8.58 7.57
N PRO A 185 2.27 -8.83 6.27
CA PRO A 185 3.20 -9.85 5.83
C PRO A 185 4.66 -9.40 5.93
N ALA A 186 5.59 -10.30 5.60
CA ALA A 186 6.97 -9.92 5.37
C ALA A 186 7.13 -9.06 4.10
N VAL A 187 8.28 -8.36 3.99
CA VAL A 187 8.70 -7.59 2.81
C VAL A 187 10.05 -8.13 2.34
N SER A 188 10.25 -8.27 1.04
CA SER A 188 11.45 -8.87 0.47
C SER A 188 11.68 -8.40 -0.98
N GLY A 189 12.88 -8.64 -1.51
CA GLY A 189 13.17 -8.46 -2.94
C GLY A 189 12.55 -9.54 -3.85
N LEU A 190 12.03 -10.64 -3.31
CA LEU A 190 11.25 -11.64 -4.04
C LEU A 190 9.99 -11.95 -3.25
N ASN A 191 8.84 -11.53 -3.76
CA ASN A 191 7.53 -11.66 -3.14
C ASN A 191 6.64 -12.58 -3.99
N LEU A 192 5.57 -13.13 -3.41
CA LEU A 192 4.56 -13.92 -4.12
C LEU A 192 3.19 -13.74 -3.45
N ASN A 193 2.13 -13.53 -4.25
CA ASN A 193 0.74 -13.45 -3.78
C ASN A 193 0.57 -12.46 -2.61
N PHE A 194 1.22 -11.29 -2.69
CA PHE A 194 1.29 -10.30 -1.59
C PHE A 194 1.85 -10.90 -0.28
N ASN A 195 2.72 -11.91 -0.37
CA ASN A 195 3.30 -12.65 0.75
C ASN A 195 2.23 -13.22 1.68
N ARG A 196 1.23 -13.87 1.07
CA ARG A 196 0.13 -14.55 1.75
C ARG A 196 -0.05 -15.96 1.21
N VAL A 197 -0.45 -16.86 2.09
CA VAL A 197 -0.81 -18.24 1.79
C VAL A 197 -2.26 -18.46 2.20
N LEU A 198 -3.03 -19.19 1.40
CA LEU A 198 -4.41 -19.53 1.76
C LEU A 198 -4.43 -20.77 2.63
N PHE A 199 -4.90 -20.61 3.85
CA PHE A 199 -5.32 -21.67 4.74
C PHE A 199 -6.80 -21.99 4.46
N GLU A 200 -7.10 -23.23 4.13
CA GLU A 200 -8.46 -23.71 3.90
C GLU A 200 -8.69 -24.97 4.74
N TRP A 201 -9.92 -25.12 5.25
CA TRP A 201 -10.29 -26.26 6.07
C TRP A 201 -11.71 -26.73 5.78
N HIS A 202 -11.94 -28.02 5.90
CA HIS A 202 -13.24 -28.67 5.80
C HIS A 202 -13.42 -29.67 6.92
N ARG A 203 -14.63 -29.81 7.41
CA ARG A 203 -14.94 -30.82 8.40
C ARG A 203 -14.80 -32.20 7.77
N ALA A 204 -14.03 -33.08 8.41
CA ALA A 204 -13.87 -34.48 8.02
C ALA A 204 -14.62 -35.37 9.00
N SER A 205 -14.67 -36.69 8.73
CA SER A 205 -15.25 -37.68 9.64
C SER A 205 -14.61 -37.68 11.02
N ALA A 206 -13.30 -37.42 11.07
CA ALA A 206 -12.52 -37.21 12.30
C ALA A 206 -11.71 -35.92 12.18
N GLY A 207 -12.16 -34.83 12.85
CA GLY A 207 -11.44 -33.55 12.87
C GLY A 207 -11.69 -32.69 11.65
N TRP A 208 -10.63 -32.16 11.03
CA TRP A 208 -10.63 -31.27 9.87
C TRP A 208 -9.53 -31.64 8.90
N ASP A 209 -9.87 -31.66 7.62
CA ASP A 209 -8.87 -31.63 6.55
C ASP A 209 -8.43 -30.18 6.35
N VAL A 210 -7.10 -29.97 6.32
CA VAL A 210 -6.52 -28.64 6.21
C VAL A 210 -5.53 -28.57 5.05
N THR A 211 -5.54 -27.45 4.33
CA THR A 211 -4.58 -27.20 3.27
C THR A 211 -3.96 -25.81 3.41
N MET A 212 -2.70 -25.71 2.97
CA MET A 212 -2.01 -24.43 2.77
C MET A 212 -1.62 -24.37 1.30
N ASP A 213 -2.13 -23.40 0.55
CA ASP A 213 -1.85 -23.29 -0.88
C ASP A 213 -1.53 -21.84 -1.34
N ALA A 214 -0.73 -21.75 -2.40
CA ALA A 214 -0.39 -20.51 -3.07
C ALA A 214 -1.44 -20.21 -4.16
N ARG A 215 -2.68 -19.95 -3.72
CA ARG A 215 -3.82 -19.77 -4.62
C ARG A 215 -3.71 -18.52 -5.47
N SER A 216 -3.89 -18.69 -6.77
CA SER A 216 -4.15 -17.64 -7.76
C SER A 216 -5.45 -17.93 -8.50
N ASN A 217 -5.67 -17.29 -9.63
CA ASN A 217 -6.88 -17.51 -10.45
C ASN A 217 -6.90 -18.93 -11.02
N SER A 218 -5.78 -19.40 -11.58
CA SER A 218 -5.70 -20.65 -12.34
C SER A 218 -5.04 -21.79 -11.57
N TYR A 219 -4.18 -21.51 -10.58
CA TYR A 219 -3.35 -22.50 -9.91
C TYR A 219 -3.54 -22.54 -8.39
N ARG A 220 -3.34 -23.71 -7.81
CA ARG A 220 -3.45 -23.97 -6.35
C ARG A 220 -2.36 -24.93 -5.87
N PRO A 221 -1.07 -24.60 -6.07
CA PRO A 221 -0.01 -25.47 -5.61
C PRO A 221 0.02 -25.51 -4.08
N ARG A 222 0.11 -26.71 -3.51
CA ARG A 222 0.31 -26.87 -2.07
C ARG A 222 1.66 -26.32 -1.66
N VAL A 223 1.72 -25.77 -0.45
CA VAL A 223 2.90 -25.13 0.13
C VAL A 223 3.37 -25.94 1.33
N GLY A 224 4.62 -26.43 1.31
CA GLY A 224 5.20 -27.21 2.40
C GLY A 224 5.94 -26.35 3.42
N MET A 225 6.44 -25.16 2.99
CA MET A 225 7.14 -24.23 3.87
C MET A 225 6.20 -23.50 4.84
N SER A 226 4.90 -23.50 4.62
CA SER A 226 3.90 -22.97 5.56
C SER A 226 2.97 -24.09 5.98
N ARG A 227 2.91 -24.37 7.28
CA ARG A 227 2.21 -25.54 7.84
C ARG A 227 1.16 -25.10 8.84
N MET A 228 0.02 -25.82 8.86
CA MET A 228 -1.05 -25.57 9.82
C MET A 228 -1.39 -26.86 10.58
N ARG A 229 -1.51 -26.75 11.91
CA ARG A 229 -2.04 -27.81 12.77
C ARG A 229 -3.28 -27.32 13.52
N VAL A 230 -4.33 -28.12 13.53
CA VAL A 230 -5.51 -27.90 14.36
C VAL A 230 -5.23 -28.39 15.77
N VAL A 231 -5.50 -27.56 16.77
CA VAL A 231 -5.25 -27.88 18.18
C VAL A 231 -6.56 -27.69 18.98
N ASN A 232 -6.84 -28.61 19.85
CA ASN A 232 -8.01 -28.54 20.75
C ASN A 232 -7.77 -27.47 21.84
N ARG A 233 -8.23 -26.26 21.58
CA ARG A 233 -8.19 -25.13 22.53
C ARG A 233 -9.23 -24.08 22.15
N GLN A 234 -9.51 -23.16 23.06
CA GLN A 234 -10.36 -21.98 22.86
C GLN A 234 -9.54 -20.76 22.44
N SER A 235 -8.42 -20.50 23.11
CA SER A 235 -7.57 -19.34 22.91
C SER A 235 -6.09 -19.69 23.19
N PRO A 236 -5.14 -19.03 22.52
CA PRO A 236 -5.29 -18.10 21.42
C PRO A 236 -5.80 -18.78 20.13
N ILE A 237 -6.52 -18.03 19.29
CA ILE A 237 -7.10 -18.60 18.04
C ILE A 237 -5.99 -19.10 17.12
N TYR A 238 -4.97 -18.28 16.88
CA TYR A 238 -3.79 -18.63 16.08
C TYR A 238 -2.52 -18.50 16.90
N THR A 239 -1.55 -19.38 16.67
CA THR A 239 -0.16 -19.18 17.10
C THR A 239 0.76 -19.37 15.93
N TYR A 240 1.92 -18.72 15.98
CA TYR A 240 2.97 -18.78 14.98
C TYR A 240 4.28 -19.15 15.65
N ASP A 241 5.01 -20.10 15.04
CA ASP A 241 6.37 -20.51 15.42
C ASP A 241 7.28 -20.38 14.19
N ASP A 242 8.34 -19.58 14.33
CA ASP A 242 9.34 -19.34 13.29
C ASP A 242 10.41 -20.43 13.33
N ARG A 243 10.30 -21.42 12.47
CA ARG A 243 11.29 -22.47 12.38
C ARG A 243 12.20 -22.30 11.18
N ALA A 244 13.37 -22.93 11.24
CA ALA A 244 14.28 -22.96 10.12
C ALA A 244 13.58 -23.57 8.89
N GLY A 245 13.39 -22.74 7.84
CA GLY A 245 12.76 -23.17 6.58
C GLY A 245 11.25 -23.31 6.60
N THR A 246 10.55 -23.11 7.73
CA THR A 246 9.08 -23.20 7.77
C THR A 246 8.43 -22.12 8.60
N ASP A 247 7.20 -21.76 8.21
CA ASP A 247 6.24 -20.96 8.98
C ASP A 247 5.22 -21.92 9.59
N ASP A 248 5.38 -22.25 10.89
CA ASP A 248 4.53 -23.22 11.58
C ASP A 248 3.39 -22.51 12.32
N TRP A 249 2.18 -22.79 11.90
CA TRP A 249 0.96 -22.24 12.47
C TRP A 249 0.17 -23.29 13.25
N THR A 250 -0.56 -22.83 14.26
CA THR A 250 -1.64 -23.61 14.83
C THR A 250 -2.94 -22.81 14.88
N VAL A 251 -4.06 -23.48 14.75
CA VAL A 251 -5.39 -22.90 14.89
C VAL A 251 -6.21 -23.63 15.93
N ALA A 252 -6.99 -22.88 16.72
CA ALA A 252 -7.93 -23.43 17.68
C ALA A 252 -9.10 -24.12 16.98
N SER A 253 -9.39 -25.38 17.31
CA SER A 253 -10.51 -26.13 16.73
C SER A 253 -11.87 -25.47 16.98
N ALA A 254 -12.00 -24.77 18.10
CA ALA A 254 -13.25 -24.11 18.54
C ALA A 254 -13.79 -23.06 17.52
N VAL A 255 -12.96 -22.52 16.61
CA VAL A 255 -13.38 -21.46 15.67
C VAL A 255 -13.60 -21.95 14.24
N LEU A 256 -13.33 -23.22 13.94
CA LEU A 256 -13.31 -23.72 12.56
C LEU A 256 -14.70 -24.04 11.99
N GLY A 257 -15.65 -24.45 12.84
CA GLY A 257 -16.99 -24.84 12.37
C GLY A 257 -16.94 -25.97 11.32
N ASN A 258 -17.78 -25.89 10.28
CA ASN A 258 -17.86 -26.91 9.23
C ASN A 258 -16.82 -26.73 8.12
N GLY A 259 -16.34 -25.54 7.88
CA GLY A 259 -15.34 -25.22 6.86
C GLY A 259 -15.16 -23.73 6.67
N GLY A 260 -14.12 -23.37 5.96
CA GLY A 260 -13.79 -21.98 5.65
C GLY A 260 -12.41 -21.81 5.08
N SER A 261 -12.03 -20.56 4.89
CA SER A 261 -10.69 -20.22 4.43
C SER A 261 -10.23 -18.90 5.03
N ARG A 262 -8.90 -18.74 5.10
CA ARG A 262 -8.26 -17.52 5.59
C ARG A 262 -6.90 -17.33 4.96
N TRP A 263 -6.63 -16.12 4.49
CA TRP A 263 -5.28 -15.73 4.12
C TRP A 263 -4.44 -15.48 5.36
N LEU A 264 -3.30 -16.15 5.45
CA LEU A 264 -2.27 -15.95 6.47
C LEU A 264 -1.03 -15.29 5.86
N PRO A 265 -0.28 -14.49 6.62
CA PRO A 265 0.96 -13.91 6.12
C PRO A 265 2.06 -14.94 6.04
N VAL A 266 2.89 -14.84 5.00
CA VAL A 266 4.13 -15.58 4.85
C VAL A 266 5.28 -14.75 5.42
N ARG A 267 6.16 -15.38 6.19
CA ARG A 267 7.33 -14.75 6.82
C ARG A 267 8.63 -15.00 6.07
N LYS A 268 8.64 -15.96 5.15
CA LYS A 268 9.80 -16.34 4.31
C LYS A 268 9.43 -16.27 2.82
N PRO A 269 9.11 -15.06 2.30
CA PRO A 269 8.51 -14.90 0.97
C PRO A 269 9.39 -15.41 -0.18
N ALA A 270 10.70 -15.27 -0.09
CA ALA A 270 11.60 -15.72 -1.14
C ALA A 270 11.64 -17.26 -1.24
N LEU A 271 11.65 -17.96 -0.11
CA LEU A 271 11.55 -19.42 -0.08
C LEU A 271 10.17 -19.88 -0.58
N TYR A 272 9.10 -19.19 -0.18
CA TYR A 272 7.76 -19.44 -0.65
C TYR A 272 7.65 -19.36 -2.18
N ALA A 273 8.15 -18.27 -2.79
CA ALA A 273 8.17 -18.11 -4.23
C ALA A 273 8.98 -19.21 -4.93
N ALA A 274 10.14 -19.59 -4.36
CA ALA A 274 10.99 -20.62 -4.92
C ALA A 274 10.36 -22.03 -4.84
N GLU A 275 9.72 -22.39 -3.72
CA GLU A 275 9.02 -23.67 -3.57
C GLU A 275 7.82 -23.77 -4.55
N VAL A 276 7.05 -22.69 -4.69
CA VAL A 276 5.95 -22.64 -5.64
C VAL A 276 6.45 -22.76 -7.08
N PHE A 277 7.53 -22.04 -7.43
CA PHE A 277 8.15 -22.15 -8.75
C PHE A 277 8.66 -23.55 -9.03
N GLN A 278 9.32 -24.23 -8.08
CA GLN A 278 9.77 -25.62 -8.20
C GLN A 278 8.60 -26.56 -8.51
N THR A 279 7.48 -26.38 -7.81
CA THR A 279 6.26 -27.18 -8.02
C THR A 279 5.67 -26.95 -9.43
N LEU A 280 5.61 -25.69 -9.87
CA LEU A 280 5.14 -25.34 -11.20
C LEU A 280 6.09 -25.83 -12.31
N ALA A 281 7.40 -25.72 -12.12
CA ALA A 281 8.41 -26.28 -13.03
C ALA A 281 8.23 -27.79 -13.21
N ARG A 282 7.99 -28.52 -12.10
CA ARG A 282 7.73 -29.96 -12.14
C ARG A 282 6.48 -30.31 -12.95
N SER A 283 5.42 -29.52 -12.88
CA SER A 283 4.21 -29.73 -13.71
C SER A 283 4.48 -29.57 -15.21
N HIS A 284 5.57 -28.89 -15.59
CA HIS A 284 6.07 -28.78 -16.95
C HIS A 284 7.14 -29.81 -17.31
N GLY A 285 7.41 -30.79 -16.43
CA GLY A 285 8.43 -31.83 -16.62
C GLY A 285 9.86 -31.35 -16.38
N ILE A 286 10.05 -30.24 -15.65
CA ILE A 286 11.38 -29.71 -15.30
C ILE A 286 11.72 -30.15 -13.87
N VAL A 287 12.82 -30.86 -13.71
CA VAL A 287 13.29 -31.34 -12.41
C VAL A 287 14.25 -30.31 -11.80
N LEU A 288 13.83 -29.68 -10.72
CA LEU A 288 14.65 -28.75 -9.95
C LEU A 288 15.00 -29.35 -8.57
N PRO A 289 16.25 -29.20 -8.09
CA PRO A 289 16.62 -29.53 -6.72
C PRO A 289 15.86 -28.67 -5.70
N ALA A 290 15.96 -28.98 -4.41
CA ALA A 290 15.41 -28.15 -3.35
C ALA A 290 15.98 -26.72 -3.42
N PRO A 291 15.13 -25.68 -3.26
CA PRO A 291 15.58 -24.29 -3.41
C PRO A 291 16.52 -23.87 -2.29
N VAL A 292 17.61 -23.18 -2.65
CA VAL A 292 18.63 -22.67 -1.73
C VAL A 292 18.80 -21.17 -1.93
N ALA A 293 18.93 -20.41 -0.83
CA ALA A 293 19.18 -18.98 -0.91
C ALA A 293 20.53 -18.66 -1.58
N ALA A 294 20.56 -17.68 -2.47
CA ALA A 294 21.79 -17.08 -2.99
C ALA A 294 22.10 -15.80 -2.18
N PRO A 295 23.29 -15.70 -1.55
CA PRO A 295 23.66 -14.53 -0.75
C PRO A 295 23.90 -13.27 -1.61
N ALA A 296 24.29 -13.47 -2.87
CA ALA A 296 24.44 -12.44 -3.88
C ALA A 296 23.81 -12.91 -5.19
N LEU A 297 23.47 -11.99 -6.08
CA LEU A 297 22.97 -12.34 -7.41
C LEU A 297 24.11 -12.98 -8.22
N PRO A 298 24.03 -14.28 -8.56
CA PRO A 298 25.03 -14.90 -9.39
C PRO A 298 25.03 -14.31 -10.80
N GLN A 299 26.21 -14.27 -11.43
CA GLN A 299 26.28 -13.95 -12.85
C GLN A 299 25.72 -15.13 -13.67
N GLY A 300 24.94 -14.82 -14.70
CA GLY A 300 24.32 -15.83 -15.54
C GLY A 300 23.51 -15.22 -16.68
N ALA A 301 23.22 -16.06 -17.67
CA ALA A 301 22.33 -15.67 -18.77
C ALA A 301 20.87 -15.72 -18.32
N VAL A 302 20.10 -14.68 -18.64
CA VAL A 302 18.65 -14.67 -18.41
C VAL A 302 18.02 -15.61 -19.45
N ILE A 303 17.34 -16.66 -18.98
CA ILE A 303 16.60 -17.60 -19.84
C ILE A 303 15.18 -17.08 -20.08
N VAL A 304 14.52 -16.62 -19.01
CA VAL A 304 13.16 -16.08 -19.05
C VAL A 304 13.02 -14.97 -18.02
N ALA A 305 12.26 -13.95 -18.36
CA ALA A 305 11.97 -12.83 -17.47
C ALA A 305 10.50 -12.45 -17.55
N HIS A 306 10.04 -11.85 -16.47
CA HIS A 306 8.73 -11.20 -16.37
C HIS A 306 8.92 -9.78 -15.85
N ASP A 307 8.25 -8.84 -16.51
CA ASP A 307 8.16 -7.44 -16.08
C ASP A 307 6.79 -7.20 -15.43
N SER A 308 6.78 -6.59 -14.26
CA SER A 308 5.53 -6.18 -13.61
C SER A 308 4.75 -5.17 -14.46
N PRO A 309 3.48 -4.86 -14.16
CA PRO A 309 2.84 -3.65 -14.61
C PRO A 309 3.70 -2.41 -14.33
N VAL A 310 3.51 -1.32 -15.08
CA VAL A 310 4.24 -0.06 -14.86
C VAL A 310 3.92 0.52 -13.47
N LEU A 311 4.84 1.31 -12.91
CA LEU A 311 4.69 1.92 -11.59
C LEU A 311 3.36 2.64 -11.42
N ARG A 312 2.90 3.36 -12.45
CA ARG A 312 1.63 4.08 -12.42
C ARG A 312 0.42 3.15 -12.17
N GLU A 313 0.40 1.97 -12.75
CA GLU A 313 -0.65 0.96 -12.54
C GLU A 313 -0.54 0.37 -11.14
N LEU A 314 0.68 0.02 -10.71
CA LEU A 314 0.94 -0.47 -9.36
C LEU A 314 0.48 0.51 -8.28
N LEU A 315 0.74 1.81 -8.46
CA LEU A 315 0.30 2.87 -7.56
C LEU A 315 -1.23 3.03 -7.56
N THR A 316 -1.87 2.91 -8.72
CA THR A 316 -3.34 2.93 -8.83
C THR A 316 -3.96 1.81 -8.01
N ASP A 317 -3.47 0.59 -8.17
CA ASP A 317 -3.97 -0.58 -7.44
C ASP A 317 -3.62 -0.51 -5.95
N MET A 318 -2.43 -0.04 -5.59
CA MET A 318 -2.05 0.21 -4.20
C MET A 318 -3.00 1.20 -3.52
N LEU A 319 -3.36 2.30 -4.18
CA LEU A 319 -4.29 3.28 -3.62
C LEU A 319 -5.73 2.74 -3.56
N LYS A 320 -6.17 1.98 -4.56
CA LYS A 320 -7.50 1.38 -4.67
C LYS A 320 -7.73 0.28 -3.62
N TYR A 321 -6.84 -0.70 -3.56
CA TYR A 321 -6.95 -1.89 -2.68
C TYR A 321 -6.27 -1.70 -1.33
N SER A 322 -5.48 -0.63 -1.19
CA SER A 322 -4.80 -0.27 0.06
C SER A 322 -3.80 -1.32 0.54
N THR A 323 -3.10 -1.99 -0.38
CA THR A 323 -2.14 -3.05 -0.08
C THR A 323 -0.91 -2.50 0.66
N ASN A 324 -0.64 -3.02 1.87
CA ASN A 324 0.45 -2.53 2.70
C ASN A 324 1.81 -2.97 2.14
N MET A 325 1.98 -4.26 1.82
CA MET A 325 3.22 -4.80 1.29
C MET A 325 3.67 -4.04 0.02
N THR A 326 2.73 -3.75 -0.90
CA THR A 326 3.00 -2.97 -2.11
C THR A 326 3.54 -1.57 -1.77
N ALA A 327 2.97 -0.91 -0.76
CA ALA A 327 3.44 0.42 -0.33
C ALA A 327 4.86 0.36 0.24
N GLU A 328 5.17 -0.65 1.05
CA GLU A 328 6.50 -0.82 1.63
C GLU A 328 7.54 -1.10 0.54
N VAL A 329 7.26 -2.04 -0.36
CA VAL A 329 8.16 -2.39 -1.47
C VAL A 329 8.43 -1.17 -2.36
N ILE A 330 7.39 -0.48 -2.82
CA ILE A 330 7.53 0.68 -3.69
C ILE A 330 8.27 1.82 -2.98
N GLY A 331 7.93 2.09 -1.71
CA GLY A 331 8.58 3.14 -0.93
C GLY A 331 10.06 2.86 -0.69
N MET A 332 10.42 1.62 -0.34
CA MET A 332 11.82 1.21 -0.19
C MET A 332 12.58 1.29 -1.52
N THR A 333 11.99 0.81 -2.62
CA THR A 333 12.58 0.89 -3.96
C THR A 333 12.85 2.35 -4.36
N ALA A 334 11.89 3.26 -4.06
CA ALA A 334 12.08 4.70 -4.29
C ALA A 334 13.24 5.28 -3.47
N THR A 335 13.41 4.82 -2.23
CA THR A 335 14.55 5.23 -1.39
C THR A 335 15.87 4.74 -1.97
N TYR A 336 15.94 3.48 -2.41
CA TYR A 336 17.13 2.93 -3.07
C TYR A 336 17.47 3.67 -4.36
N ALA A 337 16.48 3.96 -5.20
CA ALA A 337 16.66 4.75 -6.41
C ALA A 337 17.14 6.18 -6.13
N GLY A 338 16.82 6.73 -4.97
CA GLY A 338 17.33 8.01 -4.48
C GLY A 338 18.75 7.97 -3.89
N GLY A 339 19.41 6.81 -3.91
CA GLY A 339 20.77 6.60 -3.38
C GLY A 339 20.83 6.19 -1.90
N GLY A 340 19.68 6.01 -1.24
CA GLY A 340 19.63 5.47 0.13
C GLY A 340 19.69 3.94 0.13
N HIS A 341 20.24 3.35 1.21
CA HIS A 341 20.30 1.90 1.40
C HIS A 341 19.77 1.48 2.78
N PRO A 342 18.50 1.79 3.10
CA PRO A 342 17.95 1.48 4.41
C PRO A 342 17.77 -0.02 4.60
N VAL A 343 18.07 -0.49 5.81
CA VAL A 343 17.86 -1.89 6.23
C VAL A 343 16.55 -2.08 7.01
N SER A 344 15.74 -1.04 7.15
CA SER A 344 14.47 -1.04 7.89
C SER A 344 13.42 -0.14 7.23
N LEU A 345 12.14 -0.38 7.53
CA LEU A 345 11.04 0.50 7.08
C LEU A 345 11.17 1.91 7.65
N SER A 346 11.54 2.03 8.92
CA SER A 346 11.71 3.34 9.55
C SER A 346 12.86 4.14 8.93
N GLY A 347 13.96 3.48 8.55
CA GLY A 347 15.05 4.13 7.82
C GLY A 347 14.63 4.60 6.43
N SER A 348 13.84 3.80 5.71
CA SER A 348 13.29 4.19 4.42
C SER A 348 12.26 5.32 4.55
N ALA A 349 11.39 5.25 5.55
CA ALA A 349 10.41 6.29 5.82
C ALA A 349 11.06 7.60 6.27
N ALA A 350 12.24 7.56 6.91
CA ALA A 350 13.02 8.76 7.23
C ALA A 350 13.41 9.52 5.96
N ALA A 351 13.90 8.83 4.92
CA ALA A 351 14.19 9.46 3.64
C ALA A 351 12.93 10.09 2.97
N MET A 352 11.77 9.48 3.14
CA MET A 352 10.49 10.08 2.70
C MET A 352 10.12 11.31 3.55
N ASN A 353 10.38 11.32 4.86
CA ASN A 353 10.17 12.50 5.71
C ASN A 353 11.11 13.64 5.33
N ASP A 354 12.38 13.35 5.05
CA ASP A 354 13.36 14.34 4.60
C ASP A 354 12.93 14.95 3.25
N TRP A 355 12.52 14.12 2.30
CA TRP A 355 11.96 14.58 1.03
C TRP A 355 10.75 15.52 1.21
N LEU A 356 9.82 15.21 2.13
CA LEU A 356 8.70 16.10 2.46
C LEU A 356 9.19 17.44 3.00
N GLY A 357 10.22 17.43 3.86
CA GLY A 357 10.82 18.63 4.42
C GLY A 357 11.52 19.49 3.39
N GLU A 358 12.30 18.89 2.51
CA GLU A 358 13.09 19.55 1.47
C GLU A 358 12.22 20.09 0.33
N THR A 359 11.27 19.27 -0.15
CA THR A 359 10.47 19.61 -1.34
C THR A 359 9.28 20.50 -1.01
N LEU A 360 8.62 20.26 0.13
CA LEU A 360 7.37 20.92 0.49
C LEU A 360 7.43 21.72 1.78
N GLY A 361 8.56 21.74 2.49
CA GLY A 361 8.67 22.37 3.80
C GLY A 361 7.76 21.75 4.87
N ILE A 362 7.38 20.46 4.71
CA ILE A 362 6.57 19.71 5.67
C ILE A 362 7.51 18.98 6.63
N ARG A 363 7.86 19.64 7.73
CA ARG A 363 8.86 19.16 8.71
C ARG A 363 8.25 18.50 9.96
N ARG A 364 6.92 18.61 10.13
CA ARG A 364 6.23 18.07 11.32
C ARG A 364 5.60 16.71 11.09
N ALA A 365 5.47 16.26 9.84
CA ALA A 365 5.05 14.91 9.53
C ALA A 365 6.12 13.92 9.98
N ARG A 366 5.68 12.76 10.48
CA ARG A 366 6.54 11.65 10.84
C ARG A 366 5.92 10.37 10.35
N PHE A 367 6.55 9.73 9.40
CA PHE A 367 6.20 8.39 8.95
C PHE A 367 7.28 7.41 9.45
N VAL A 368 6.85 6.22 9.85
CA VAL A 368 7.72 5.12 10.28
C VAL A 368 7.68 3.94 9.30
N ASP A 369 6.82 4.04 8.31
CA ASP A 369 6.62 3.09 7.21
C ASP A 369 6.01 3.84 6.01
N HIS A 370 5.78 3.12 4.91
CA HIS A 370 5.18 3.67 3.69
C HIS A 370 3.67 3.39 3.59
N SER A 371 3.14 2.45 4.35
CA SER A 371 1.73 2.03 4.31
C SER A 371 0.83 2.81 5.26
N GLY A 372 1.41 3.36 6.34
CA GLY A 372 0.70 3.95 7.46
C GLY A 372 0.10 2.92 8.41
N LEU A 373 0.60 1.68 8.40
CA LEU A 373 0.20 0.63 9.34
C LEU A 373 0.79 0.85 10.73
N GLY A 374 2.06 1.23 10.79
CA GLY A 374 2.81 1.44 12.04
C GLY A 374 2.22 2.52 12.92
N SER A 375 2.12 2.22 14.21
CA SER A 375 1.46 3.07 15.21
C SER A 375 2.16 4.43 15.42
N GLY A 376 3.42 4.56 15.01
CA GLY A 376 4.24 5.78 15.15
C GLY A 376 4.03 6.85 14.09
N SER A 377 3.34 6.56 12.99
CA SER A 377 3.11 7.53 11.91
C SER A 377 2.13 8.63 12.32
N ARG A 378 2.49 9.90 12.05
CA ARG A 378 1.70 11.10 12.40
C ARG A 378 1.82 12.15 11.31
N ILE A 379 0.69 12.80 10.97
CA ILE A 379 0.63 13.96 10.08
C ILE A 379 -0.50 14.88 10.49
N ALA A 380 -0.37 16.18 10.23
CA ALA A 380 -1.43 17.17 10.40
C ALA A 380 -2.28 17.31 9.13
N ALA A 381 -3.54 17.69 9.28
CA ALA A 381 -4.45 17.91 8.13
C ALA A 381 -3.94 19.04 7.22
N ALA A 382 -3.36 20.09 7.79
CA ALA A 382 -2.77 21.19 7.01
C ALA A 382 -1.58 20.70 6.17
N ASP A 383 -0.71 19.85 6.72
CA ASP A 383 0.43 19.30 6.00
C ASP A 383 -0.02 18.40 4.83
N MET A 384 -1.05 17.57 5.06
CA MET A 384 -1.60 16.71 4.01
C MET A 384 -2.27 17.54 2.90
N VAL A 385 -3.03 18.59 3.24
CA VAL A 385 -3.64 19.49 2.23
C VAL A 385 -2.57 20.25 1.45
N LYS A 386 -1.51 20.73 2.13
CA LYS A 386 -0.35 21.34 1.47
C LYS A 386 0.27 20.43 0.42
N LEU A 387 0.44 19.13 0.75
CA LEU A 387 0.93 18.12 -0.18
C LEU A 387 -0.03 17.93 -1.38
N LEU A 388 -1.35 17.88 -1.14
CA LEU A 388 -2.36 17.73 -2.21
C LEU A 388 -2.39 18.93 -3.14
N VAL A 389 -2.35 20.15 -2.59
CA VAL A 389 -2.30 21.40 -3.37
C VAL A 389 -1.04 21.45 -4.22
N ALA A 390 0.12 21.10 -3.64
CA ALA A 390 1.39 21.05 -4.37
C ALA A 390 1.39 19.99 -5.48
N ALA A 391 0.73 18.85 -5.26
CA ALA A 391 0.55 17.82 -6.28
C ALA A 391 -0.36 18.27 -7.44
N GLY A 392 -1.20 19.27 -7.20
CA GLY A 392 -2.13 19.85 -8.17
C GLY A 392 -3.43 19.05 -8.36
N ALA A 393 -4.53 19.78 -8.60
CA ALA A 393 -5.82 19.16 -8.91
C ALA A 393 -5.78 18.35 -10.23
N ASP A 394 -4.97 18.77 -11.19
CA ASP A 394 -4.77 18.11 -12.48
C ASP A 394 -3.46 17.29 -12.49
N GLY A 395 -2.79 17.17 -11.34
CA GLY A 395 -1.52 16.50 -11.19
C GLY A 395 -1.62 14.96 -11.14
N PRO A 396 -0.47 14.28 -10.97
CA PRO A 396 -0.37 12.83 -11.15
C PRO A 396 -1.10 12.01 -10.08
N LEU A 397 -1.37 12.56 -8.90
CA LEU A 397 -1.94 11.82 -7.78
C LEU A 397 -3.44 11.54 -7.93
N ARG A 398 -4.21 12.57 -8.31
CA ARG A 398 -5.69 12.50 -8.36
C ARG A 398 -6.24 11.39 -9.26
N PRO A 399 -5.74 11.19 -10.51
CA PRO A 399 -6.24 10.12 -11.37
C PRO A 399 -5.97 8.72 -10.82
N LEU A 400 -4.96 8.56 -9.96
CA LEU A 400 -4.63 7.27 -9.30
C LEU A 400 -5.54 6.97 -8.11
N MET A 401 -6.22 7.98 -7.55
CA MET A 401 -7.12 7.79 -6.40
C MET A 401 -8.44 7.18 -6.85
N LYS A 402 -9.02 6.33 -5.99
CA LYS A 402 -10.33 5.71 -6.26
C LYS A 402 -11.47 6.71 -6.06
N PRO A 403 -12.61 6.54 -6.77
CA PRO A 403 -13.82 7.27 -6.47
C PRO A 403 -14.35 6.90 -5.08
N VAL A 404 -14.89 7.91 -4.38
CA VAL A 404 -15.62 7.77 -3.12
C VAL A 404 -17.00 8.37 -3.32
N TRP A 405 -18.03 7.59 -3.00
CA TRP A 405 -19.41 7.97 -3.28
C TRP A 405 -20.06 8.57 -2.04
N LEU A 406 -20.77 9.69 -2.19
CA LEU A 406 -21.74 10.15 -1.22
C LEU A 406 -22.86 9.12 -1.08
N ARG A 407 -23.62 9.21 0.03
CA ARG A 407 -24.63 8.22 0.35
C ARG A 407 -26.01 8.86 0.46
N ASP A 408 -27.03 8.16 -0.01
CA ASP A 408 -28.42 8.55 0.18
C ASP A 408 -28.87 8.38 1.65
N ALA A 409 -30.10 8.79 1.97
CA ALA A 409 -30.67 8.63 3.32
C ALA A 409 -30.73 7.16 3.81
N LYS A 410 -30.71 6.19 2.88
CA LYS A 410 -30.68 4.75 3.17
C LYS A 410 -29.26 4.19 3.28
N GLY A 411 -28.24 5.07 3.17
CA GLY A 411 -26.82 4.69 3.24
C GLY A 411 -26.26 4.04 1.96
N ARG A 412 -26.98 4.06 0.84
CA ARG A 412 -26.54 3.49 -0.44
C ARG A 412 -25.67 4.49 -1.20
N PRO A 413 -24.65 4.04 -1.94
CA PRO A 413 -23.79 4.94 -2.73
C PRO A 413 -24.60 5.57 -3.90
N VAL A 414 -24.47 6.88 -4.06
CA VAL A 414 -25.05 7.64 -5.18
C VAL A 414 -23.96 7.86 -6.22
N LYS A 415 -23.96 7.07 -7.29
CA LYS A 415 -22.89 7.10 -8.30
C LYS A 415 -22.98 8.32 -9.23
N ASP A 416 -24.20 8.78 -9.50
CA ASP A 416 -24.48 9.91 -10.41
C ASP A 416 -24.63 11.24 -9.67
N HIS A 417 -24.07 11.34 -8.46
CA HIS A 417 -24.06 12.57 -7.70
C HIS A 417 -23.21 13.64 -8.41
N PRO A 418 -23.67 14.92 -8.53
CA PRO A 418 -22.91 15.98 -9.20
C PRO A 418 -21.56 16.26 -8.54
N VAL A 419 -21.46 16.08 -7.21
CA VAL A 419 -20.20 16.16 -6.49
C VAL A 419 -19.39 14.88 -6.70
N ARG A 420 -18.17 15.01 -7.21
CA ARG A 420 -17.26 13.90 -7.47
C ARG A 420 -16.09 13.93 -6.51
N ILE A 421 -15.77 12.78 -5.90
CA ILE A 421 -14.70 12.64 -4.93
C ILE A 421 -13.68 11.63 -5.42
N ARG A 422 -12.40 12.02 -5.43
CA ARG A 422 -11.24 11.15 -5.63
C ARG A 422 -10.39 11.17 -4.38
N ALA A 423 -10.31 10.06 -3.65
CA ALA A 423 -9.67 10.09 -2.34
C ALA A 423 -9.03 8.76 -1.94
N LYS A 424 -8.07 8.84 -1.00
CA LYS A 424 -7.53 7.72 -0.28
C LYS A 424 -8.17 7.60 1.10
N THR A 425 -8.68 6.44 1.41
CA THR A 425 -9.23 6.09 2.74
C THR A 425 -8.14 5.51 3.63
N GLY A 426 -8.18 5.81 4.92
CA GLY A 426 -7.35 5.19 5.94
C GLY A 426 -8.20 4.71 7.12
N THR A 427 -7.93 3.51 7.62
CA THR A 427 -8.63 2.96 8.79
C THR A 427 -7.66 2.11 9.59
N LEU A 428 -7.54 2.43 10.86
CA LEU A 428 -6.97 1.60 11.91
C LEU A 428 -7.98 1.49 13.04
N ASN A 429 -7.71 0.66 14.03
CA ASN A 429 -8.57 0.60 15.22
C ASN A 429 -8.69 1.99 15.87
N PHE A 430 -9.92 2.49 16.00
CA PHE A 430 -10.22 3.82 16.54
C PHE A 430 -9.44 4.97 15.87
N ALA A 431 -9.07 4.81 14.60
CA ALA A 431 -8.56 5.89 13.76
C ALA A 431 -9.13 5.78 12.35
N SER A 432 -9.58 6.92 11.81
CA SER A 432 -10.15 7.03 10.47
C SER A 432 -9.59 8.27 9.79
N ALA A 433 -9.16 8.11 8.55
CA ALA A 433 -8.60 9.18 7.73
C ALA A 433 -9.20 9.14 6.33
N LEU A 434 -9.37 10.31 5.73
CA LEU A 434 -9.78 10.46 4.34
C LEU A 434 -9.11 11.71 3.78
N THR A 435 -8.45 11.59 2.64
CA THR A 435 -7.73 12.69 2.01
C THR A 435 -7.83 12.62 0.49
N GLY A 436 -7.95 13.74 -0.18
CA GLY A 436 -8.06 13.79 -1.62
C GLY A 436 -8.68 15.08 -2.16
N TYR A 437 -9.41 14.92 -3.25
CA TYR A 437 -9.99 16.02 -4.01
C TYR A 437 -11.51 15.87 -4.15
N VAL A 438 -12.20 16.99 -4.17
CA VAL A 438 -13.63 17.09 -4.44
C VAL A 438 -13.83 18.03 -5.62
N THR A 439 -14.55 17.58 -6.64
CA THR A 439 -15.13 18.47 -7.66
C THR A 439 -16.55 18.77 -7.24
N THR A 440 -16.87 20.01 -6.99
CA THR A 440 -18.23 20.48 -6.65
C THR A 440 -19.15 20.43 -7.87
N ALA A 441 -20.45 20.66 -7.69
CA ALA A 441 -21.42 20.60 -8.78
C ALA A 441 -21.17 21.68 -9.86
N ASP A 442 -20.63 22.83 -9.47
CA ASP A 442 -20.23 23.95 -10.34
C ASP A 442 -18.83 23.81 -10.95
N GLY A 443 -18.15 22.70 -10.64
CA GLY A 443 -16.82 22.39 -11.19
C GLY A 443 -15.64 22.95 -10.38
N ARG A 444 -15.85 23.55 -9.22
CA ARG A 444 -14.76 24.00 -8.35
C ARG A 444 -14.02 22.81 -7.76
N GLU A 445 -12.71 22.91 -7.68
CA GLU A 445 -11.83 21.86 -7.16
C GLU A 445 -11.37 22.19 -5.75
N LEU A 446 -11.67 21.30 -4.81
CA LEU A 446 -11.25 21.39 -3.41
C LEU A 446 -10.25 20.29 -3.08
N ALA A 447 -9.23 20.60 -2.30
CA ALA A 447 -8.34 19.63 -1.66
C ALA A 447 -8.70 19.51 -0.18
N PHE A 448 -8.75 18.28 0.36
CA PHE A 448 -9.14 18.07 1.74
C PHE A 448 -8.37 16.95 2.43
N ALA A 449 -8.24 17.06 3.75
CA ALA A 449 -7.79 16.00 4.61
C ALA A 449 -8.59 15.98 5.92
N THR A 450 -9.01 14.80 6.35
CA THR A 450 -9.68 14.56 7.63
C THR A 450 -8.97 13.45 8.37
N PHE A 451 -8.63 13.69 9.63
CA PHE A 451 -8.04 12.72 10.55
C PHE A 451 -8.84 12.69 11.85
N MET A 452 -9.21 11.51 12.28
CA MET A 452 -9.99 11.27 13.49
C MET A 452 -9.37 10.11 14.26
N ALA A 453 -9.09 10.29 15.55
CA ALA A 453 -8.51 9.22 16.37
C ALA A 453 -8.97 9.32 17.82
N ASP A 454 -9.35 8.17 18.38
CA ASP A 454 -9.48 7.98 19.83
C ASP A 454 -8.21 7.29 20.34
N GLU A 455 -7.19 8.13 20.62
CA GLU A 455 -5.86 7.65 20.98
C GLU A 455 -5.85 6.92 22.34
N GLU A 456 -6.76 7.27 23.25
CA GLU A 456 -6.88 6.60 24.54
C GLU A 456 -7.37 5.16 24.39
N ARG A 457 -8.40 4.92 23.58
CA ARG A 457 -8.86 3.56 23.27
C ARG A 457 -7.81 2.77 22.50
N ARG A 458 -7.07 3.43 21.59
CA ARG A 458 -5.99 2.77 20.85
C ARG A 458 -4.86 2.30 21.76
N ALA A 459 -4.45 3.14 22.71
CA ALA A 459 -3.39 2.82 23.66
C ALA A 459 -3.72 1.63 24.60
N LYS A 460 -5.01 1.40 24.85
CA LYS A 460 -5.49 0.31 25.69
C LYS A 460 -5.59 -1.04 24.96
N LEU A 461 -5.36 -1.08 23.65
CA LEU A 461 -5.45 -2.33 22.87
C LEU A 461 -4.17 -3.14 23.05
N ASP A 462 -4.29 -4.31 23.60
CA ASP A 462 -3.26 -5.34 23.56
C ASP A 462 -3.15 -5.96 22.17
N ARG A 463 -2.08 -6.70 21.90
CA ARG A 463 -1.81 -7.32 20.60
C ARG A 463 -2.92 -8.29 20.17
N ALA A 464 -3.49 -9.04 21.08
CA ALA A 464 -4.51 -10.06 20.79
C ALA A 464 -5.84 -9.42 20.37
N SER A 465 -6.23 -8.31 21.00
CA SER A 465 -7.49 -7.61 20.73
C SER A 465 -7.46 -6.73 19.48
N ARG A 466 -6.27 -6.44 18.91
CA ARG A 466 -6.11 -5.52 17.76
C ARG A 466 -6.81 -5.98 16.48
N GLU A 467 -7.08 -7.26 16.29
CA GLU A 467 -7.77 -7.70 15.07
C GLU A 467 -9.23 -7.22 15.03
N ARG A 468 -9.97 -7.35 16.15
CA ARG A 468 -11.40 -7.01 16.24
C ARG A 468 -11.75 -6.40 17.59
N PRO A 469 -11.29 -5.19 17.92
CA PRO A 469 -11.57 -4.59 19.20
C PRO A 469 -13.06 -4.27 19.37
N LYS A 470 -13.56 -4.45 20.59
CA LYS A 470 -14.94 -4.13 20.94
C LYS A 470 -15.26 -2.67 20.60
N GLY A 471 -16.32 -2.46 19.80
CA GLY A 471 -16.75 -1.12 19.36
C GLY A 471 -15.95 -0.50 18.23
N GLY A 472 -14.85 -1.13 17.76
CA GLY A 472 -14.00 -0.60 16.69
C GLY A 472 -14.75 -0.42 15.37
N ARG A 473 -15.56 -1.40 14.97
CA ARG A 473 -16.34 -1.36 13.72
C ARG A 473 -17.39 -0.24 13.74
N SER A 474 -18.17 -0.11 14.81
CA SER A 474 -19.19 0.93 14.95
C SER A 474 -18.57 2.31 14.99
N TRP A 475 -17.45 2.49 15.69
CA TRP A 475 -16.69 3.73 15.70
C TRP A 475 -16.21 4.12 14.29
N ALA A 476 -15.59 3.19 13.57
CA ALA A 476 -15.12 3.43 12.20
C ALA A 476 -16.26 3.78 11.23
N THR A 477 -17.45 3.18 11.39
CA THR A 477 -18.64 3.51 10.61
C THR A 477 -19.09 4.94 10.87
N ARG A 478 -19.19 5.37 12.13
CA ARG A 478 -19.58 6.76 12.48
C ARG A 478 -18.54 7.77 11.98
N ALA A 479 -17.25 7.48 12.12
CA ALA A 479 -16.18 8.33 11.60
C ALA A 479 -16.28 8.51 10.07
N ARG A 480 -16.52 7.42 9.35
CA ARG A 480 -16.70 7.48 7.88
C ARG A 480 -17.95 8.27 7.48
N THR A 481 -19.06 8.12 8.23
CA THR A 481 -20.28 8.91 8.00
C THR A 481 -20.00 10.39 8.21
N LEU A 482 -19.29 10.77 9.27
CA LEU A 482 -18.91 12.15 9.53
C LEU A 482 -18.05 12.72 8.40
N GLN A 483 -17.05 11.95 7.90
CA GLN A 483 -16.20 12.37 6.78
C GLN A 483 -17.03 12.71 5.55
N LEU A 484 -17.99 11.86 5.17
CA LEU A 484 -18.84 12.09 4.01
C LEU A 484 -19.77 13.31 4.20
N LYS A 485 -20.35 13.48 5.40
CA LYS A 485 -21.18 14.66 5.71
C LYS A 485 -20.39 15.98 5.69
N LEU A 486 -19.14 15.98 6.14
CA LEU A 486 -18.25 17.13 6.02
C LEU A 486 -17.99 17.48 4.56
N ILE A 487 -17.70 16.48 3.72
CA ILE A 487 -17.47 16.69 2.28
C ILE A 487 -18.73 17.23 1.58
N GLU A 488 -19.89 16.65 1.86
CA GLU A 488 -21.19 17.14 1.32
C GLU A 488 -21.43 18.59 1.72
N ARG A 489 -21.21 18.92 2.99
CA ARG A 489 -21.30 20.30 3.49
C ARG A 489 -20.33 21.24 2.78
N TRP A 490 -19.05 20.84 2.63
CA TRP A 490 -18.06 21.67 1.92
C TRP A 490 -18.43 21.89 0.45
N ALA A 491 -18.91 20.85 -0.22
CA ALA A 491 -19.35 20.97 -1.61
C ALA A 491 -20.55 21.90 -1.76
N THR A 492 -21.43 21.95 -0.76
CA THR A 492 -22.58 22.88 -0.75
C THR A 492 -22.14 24.32 -0.43
N LEU A 493 -21.26 24.53 0.54
CA LEU A 493 -20.86 25.86 1.00
C LEU A 493 -19.86 26.54 0.09
N TYR A 494 -18.98 25.80 -0.54
CA TYR A 494 -17.85 26.30 -1.32
C TYR A 494 -17.96 26.00 -2.82
N GLY A 495 -18.98 25.28 -3.24
CA GLY A 495 -19.50 25.30 -4.58
C GLY A 495 -20.31 26.60 -4.74
N ALA A 496 -20.34 27.24 -5.91
CA ALA A 496 -21.01 28.51 -6.17
C ALA A 496 -22.52 28.36 -6.12
#